data_945271d99277b5f2da1e442d390c459d
#
_entry.id   945271d99277b5f2da1e442d390c459d
#
_cell.length_a   1.000
_cell.length_b   1.000
_cell.length_c   1.000
_cell.angle_alpha   90.00
_cell.angle_beta   90.00
_cell.angle_gamma   90.00
#
_symmetry.space_group_name_H-M   'P 1'
#
loop_
_entity.id
_entity.type
_entity.pdbx_description
1 polymer ?
#
loop_
_entity_poly.entity_id
_entity_poly.type
_entity_poly.pdbx_seq_one_letter_code
_entity_poly.pdbx_strand_id
1 'polypeptide(L)'
;VLSAQETQMYSATHAMLVSVACMVTARETLRWPEARVLQVGRAALSMNISMTALQDHLAQQTDPLSWPQIMAIENHAMQSEALLRQLGVADPVWLEAVRRHHERTPGPLAQKSEAEQLARLIQRADVFGARIAPRASRQPLPVTAAMQGSYYDETRQVDEAGAALVKTLGIYPPGTLVRLANGESGVVVRRAQPAPVVVALVTKQGEPMMTPTRRDAA
;
A
#
# COMPACT_ATOMS: atom_id res chain seq x y z
N VAL A 1 -3.35 -7.40 4.28
CA VAL A 1 -3.34 -7.98 2.91
C VAL A 1 -4.69 -8.60 2.58
N LEU A 2 -5.33 -9.40 3.46
CA LEU A 2 -6.66 -9.99 3.17
C LEU A 2 -7.72 -8.91 2.84
N SER A 3 -7.75 -7.81 3.58
CA SER A 3 -8.69 -6.70 3.30
C SER A 3 -8.46 -6.05 1.92
N ALA A 4 -7.26 -6.16 1.35
CA ALA A 4 -6.97 -5.64 0.02
C ALA A 4 -7.53 -6.53 -1.11
N GLN A 5 -8.17 -7.67 -0.79
CA GLN A 5 -8.83 -8.55 -1.76
C GLN A 5 -10.30 -8.14 -2.01
N GLU A 6 -10.79 -7.11 -1.33
CA GLU A 6 -12.15 -6.60 -1.52
C GLU A 6 -12.20 -5.63 -2.73
N THR A 7 -13.06 -5.94 -3.71
CA THR A 7 -13.24 -5.11 -4.90
C THR A 7 -14.42 -4.14 -4.80
N GLN A 8 -15.36 -4.46 -3.92
CA GLN A 8 -16.45 -3.55 -3.57
C GLN A 8 -15.96 -2.47 -2.68
N MET A 9 -15.70 -1.56 -2.41
CA MET A 9 -15.05 -0.58 -1.52
C MET A 9 -13.53 -0.53 -1.76
N TYR A 10 -13.10 -0.75 -3.00
CA TYR A 10 -11.69 -0.74 -3.36
C TYR A 10 -11.01 0.57 -2.91
N SER A 11 -11.62 1.71 -3.17
CA SER A 11 -11.07 3.02 -2.83
C SER A 11 -10.76 3.18 -1.34
N ALA A 12 -11.70 2.78 -0.48
CA ALA A 12 -11.56 2.86 0.98
C ALA A 12 -10.49 1.88 1.50
N THR A 13 -10.56 0.62 1.08
CA THR A 13 -9.61 -0.41 1.52
C THR A 13 -8.18 -0.11 1.05
N HIS A 14 -8.03 0.40 -0.16
CA HIS A 14 -6.75 0.83 -0.71
C HIS A 14 -6.18 2.04 0.05
N ALA A 15 -6.98 3.08 0.27
CA ALA A 15 -6.55 4.26 1.02
C ALA A 15 -6.12 3.92 2.45
N MET A 16 -6.88 3.06 3.15
CA MET A 16 -6.53 2.57 4.48
C MET A 16 -5.23 1.76 4.48
N LEU A 17 -5.07 0.84 3.53
CA LEU A 17 -3.84 0.04 3.40
C LEU A 17 -2.61 0.93 3.20
N VAL A 18 -2.68 1.89 2.27
CA VAL A 18 -1.56 2.80 1.99
C VAL A 18 -1.26 3.67 3.20
N SER A 19 -2.29 4.23 3.84
CA SER A 19 -2.13 5.05 5.05
C SER A 19 -1.44 4.28 6.18
N VAL A 20 -1.94 3.09 6.53
CA VAL A 20 -1.34 2.25 7.58
C VAL A 20 0.08 1.84 7.23
N ALA A 21 0.35 1.42 5.99
CA ALA A 21 1.69 1.06 5.54
C ALA A 21 2.67 2.23 5.67
N CYS A 22 2.25 3.44 5.28
CA CYS A 22 3.05 4.66 5.44
C CYS A 22 3.31 4.98 6.91
N MET A 23 2.27 4.98 7.75
CA MET A 23 2.42 5.31 9.19
C MET A 23 3.34 4.35 9.92
N VAL A 24 3.19 3.04 9.70
CA VAL A 24 4.05 2.03 10.34
C VAL A 24 5.48 2.16 9.83
N THR A 25 5.69 2.39 8.53
CA THR A 25 7.02 2.60 7.96
C THR A 25 7.69 3.86 8.51
N ALA A 26 6.96 4.96 8.55
CA ALA A 26 7.43 6.23 9.09
C ALA A 26 7.85 6.10 10.55
N ARG A 27 7.05 5.42 11.38
CA ARG A 27 7.32 5.24 12.81
C ARG A 27 8.44 4.23 13.08
N GLU A 28 8.37 3.02 12.50
CA GLU A 28 9.24 1.91 12.90
C GLU A 28 10.61 1.93 12.20
N THR A 29 10.66 2.33 10.94
CA THR A 29 11.88 2.27 10.13
C THR A 29 12.52 3.63 9.89
N LEU A 30 11.72 4.63 9.49
CA LEU A 30 12.22 5.98 9.22
C LEU A 30 12.38 6.81 10.50
N ARG A 31 11.77 6.38 11.61
CA ARG A 31 11.85 7.04 12.91
C ARG A 31 11.40 8.51 12.89
N TRP A 32 10.39 8.80 12.08
CA TRP A 32 9.85 10.14 12.02
C TRP A 32 9.10 10.51 13.31
N PRO A 33 9.07 11.79 13.67
CA PRO A 33 8.28 12.29 14.81
C PRO A 33 6.78 11.96 14.61
N GLU A 34 6.05 11.74 15.72
CA GLU A 34 4.64 11.32 15.67
C GLU A 34 3.74 12.30 14.87
N ALA A 35 3.99 13.59 14.98
CA ALA A 35 3.28 14.60 14.20
C ALA A 35 3.41 14.33 12.68
N ARG A 36 4.60 13.96 12.24
CA ARG A 36 4.88 13.64 10.84
C ARG A 36 4.32 12.27 10.42
N VAL A 37 4.30 11.31 11.35
CA VAL A 37 3.62 10.01 11.12
C VAL A 37 2.12 10.23 10.88
N LEU A 38 1.47 11.08 11.68
CA LEU A 38 0.07 11.43 11.47
C LEU A 38 -0.15 12.19 10.16
N GLN A 39 0.76 13.07 9.80
CA GLN A 39 0.70 13.86 8.58
C GLN A 39 0.78 12.97 7.32
N VAL A 40 1.74 12.02 7.26
CA VAL A 40 1.82 11.08 6.13
C VAL A 40 0.61 10.15 6.08
N GLY A 41 0.07 9.75 7.23
CA GLY A 41 -1.15 8.94 7.31
C GLY A 41 -2.36 9.66 6.71
N ARG A 42 -2.56 10.94 7.07
CA ARG A 42 -3.64 11.78 6.52
C ARG A 42 -3.48 12.01 5.02
N ALA A 43 -2.28 12.34 4.57
CA ALA A 43 -1.99 12.54 3.15
C ALA A 43 -2.26 11.25 2.34
N ALA A 44 -1.79 10.11 2.81
CA ALA A 44 -2.00 8.82 2.17
C ALA A 44 -3.48 8.41 2.14
N LEU A 45 -4.23 8.66 3.21
CA LEU A 45 -5.66 8.35 3.28
C LEU A 45 -6.48 9.17 2.28
N SER A 46 -6.05 10.40 2.00
CA SER A 46 -6.79 11.36 1.17
C SER A 46 -6.21 11.57 -0.23
N MET A 47 -5.13 10.89 -0.60
CA MET A 47 -4.42 11.10 -1.88
C MET A 47 -5.32 10.97 -3.12
N ASN A 48 -6.34 10.12 -3.05
CA ASN A 48 -7.26 9.80 -4.15
C ASN A 48 -8.70 10.31 -3.90
N ILE A 49 -8.91 11.26 -2.98
CA ILE A 49 -10.25 11.68 -2.54
C ILE A 49 -11.12 12.21 -3.70
N SER A 50 -10.53 12.78 -4.74
CA SER A 50 -11.24 13.30 -5.92
C SER A 50 -11.74 12.20 -6.86
N MET A 51 -11.24 10.94 -6.73
CA MET A 51 -11.58 9.87 -7.66
C MET A 51 -12.07 8.59 -6.98
N THR A 52 -12.58 8.64 -5.76
CA THR A 52 -13.01 7.45 -5.00
C THR A 52 -14.06 6.63 -5.73
N ALA A 53 -15.15 7.26 -6.22
CA ALA A 53 -16.16 6.57 -7.00
C ALA A 53 -15.63 5.99 -8.31
N LEU A 54 -14.72 6.70 -8.98
CA LEU A 54 -14.05 6.19 -10.18
C LEU A 54 -13.15 4.99 -9.86
N GLN A 55 -12.40 5.02 -8.77
CA GLN A 55 -11.57 3.88 -8.34
C GLN A 55 -12.40 2.62 -8.09
N ASP A 56 -13.55 2.75 -7.40
CA ASP A 56 -14.46 1.63 -7.15
C ASP A 56 -15.03 1.07 -8.45
N HIS A 57 -15.42 1.95 -9.37
CA HIS A 57 -15.88 1.55 -10.71
C HIS A 57 -14.78 0.81 -11.50
N LEU A 58 -13.57 1.38 -11.56
CA LEU A 58 -12.44 0.81 -12.29
C LEU A 58 -11.94 -0.53 -11.69
N ALA A 59 -12.16 -0.76 -10.40
CA ALA A 59 -11.83 -2.05 -9.79
C ALA A 59 -12.69 -3.20 -10.35
N GLN A 60 -13.89 -2.89 -10.83
CA GLN A 60 -14.85 -3.85 -11.39
C GLN A 60 -14.91 -3.81 -12.92
N GLN A 61 -14.29 -2.84 -13.58
CA GLN A 61 -14.30 -2.68 -15.02
C GLN A 61 -13.34 -3.66 -15.71
N THR A 62 -13.82 -4.34 -16.75
CA THR A 62 -13.00 -5.19 -17.63
C THR A 62 -12.63 -4.50 -18.94
N ASP A 63 -13.47 -3.54 -19.39
CA ASP A 63 -13.26 -2.80 -20.62
C ASP A 63 -12.04 -1.87 -20.53
N PRO A 64 -11.42 -1.52 -21.67
CA PRO A 64 -10.36 -0.51 -21.71
C PRO A 64 -10.82 0.83 -21.14
N LEU A 65 -9.88 1.59 -20.60
CA LEU A 65 -10.17 2.93 -20.09
C LEU A 65 -10.67 3.86 -21.20
N SER A 66 -11.75 4.57 -20.92
CA SER A 66 -12.21 5.66 -21.77
C SER A 66 -11.33 6.90 -21.61
N TRP A 67 -11.33 7.78 -22.61
CA TRP A 67 -10.57 9.05 -22.53
C TRP A 67 -10.92 9.89 -21.29
N PRO A 68 -12.18 10.10 -20.89
CA PRO A 68 -12.50 10.80 -19.66
C PRO A 68 -11.93 10.15 -18.40
N GLN A 69 -11.91 8.80 -18.33
CA GLN A 69 -11.31 8.06 -17.22
C GLN A 69 -9.80 8.26 -17.16
N ILE A 70 -9.11 8.23 -18.31
CA ILE A 70 -7.67 8.49 -18.38
C ILE A 70 -7.39 9.90 -17.86
N MET A 71 -8.10 10.92 -18.33
CA MET A 71 -7.94 12.30 -17.89
C MET A 71 -8.21 12.49 -16.39
N ALA A 72 -9.22 11.80 -15.86
CA ALA A 72 -9.50 11.82 -14.41
C ALA A 72 -8.37 11.20 -13.60
N ILE A 73 -7.81 10.06 -14.07
CA ILE A 73 -6.66 9.40 -13.43
C ILE A 73 -5.42 10.29 -13.49
N GLU A 74 -5.12 10.93 -14.61
CA GLU A 74 -3.93 11.78 -14.75
C GLU A 74 -4.00 13.04 -13.88
N ASN A 75 -5.19 13.59 -13.66
CA ASN A 75 -5.37 14.84 -12.93
C ASN A 75 -5.78 14.66 -11.45
N HIS A 76 -6.01 13.43 -10.97
CA HIS A 76 -6.59 13.22 -9.64
C HIS A 76 -5.74 13.78 -8.49
N ALA A 77 -4.42 13.75 -8.58
CA ALA A 77 -3.55 14.27 -7.52
C ALA A 77 -3.76 15.79 -7.31
N MET A 78 -3.80 16.54 -8.41
CA MET A 78 -4.08 17.98 -8.40
C MET A 78 -5.53 18.26 -7.95
N GLN A 79 -6.50 17.48 -8.43
CA GLN A 79 -7.90 17.62 -8.05
C GLN A 79 -8.14 17.25 -6.58
N SER A 80 -7.44 16.24 -6.06
CA SER A 80 -7.50 15.86 -4.64
C SER A 80 -6.93 16.94 -3.73
N GLU A 81 -5.82 17.56 -4.09
CA GLU A 81 -5.25 18.70 -3.37
C GLU A 81 -6.24 19.88 -3.37
N ALA A 82 -6.82 20.25 -4.52
CA ALA A 82 -7.79 21.32 -4.63
C ALA A 82 -9.07 21.04 -3.79
N LEU A 83 -9.58 19.83 -3.82
CA LEU A 83 -10.72 19.40 -3.01
C LEU A 83 -10.42 19.48 -1.51
N LEU A 84 -9.24 19.03 -1.08
CA LEU A 84 -8.83 19.14 0.33
C LEU A 84 -8.75 20.58 0.81
N ARG A 85 -8.26 21.52 -0.02
CA ARG A 85 -8.29 22.95 0.29
C ARG A 85 -9.73 23.47 0.46
N GLN A 86 -10.64 23.09 -0.42
CA GLN A 86 -12.06 23.45 -0.32
C GLN A 86 -12.70 22.90 0.96
N LEU A 87 -12.28 21.73 1.42
CA LEU A 87 -12.72 21.11 2.67
C LEU A 87 -12.03 21.69 3.93
N GLY A 88 -11.21 22.73 3.78
CA GLY A 88 -10.58 23.45 4.90
C GLY A 88 -9.24 22.88 5.37
N VAL A 89 -8.62 21.95 4.63
CA VAL A 89 -7.26 21.50 4.95
C VAL A 89 -6.28 22.64 4.67
N ALA A 90 -5.56 23.08 5.70
CA ALA A 90 -4.63 24.20 5.63
C ALA A 90 -3.14 23.76 5.75
N ASP A 91 -2.88 22.49 6.05
CA ASP A 91 -1.51 21.95 6.21
C ASP A 91 -0.81 21.90 4.84
N PRO A 92 0.22 22.74 4.59
CA PRO A 92 0.85 22.83 3.28
C PRO A 92 1.65 21.57 2.93
N VAL A 93 2.22 20.89 3.92
CA VAL A 93 3.00 19.66 3.70
C VAL A 93 2.09 18.51 3.30
N TRP A 94 0.93 18.38 3.97
CA TRP A 94 -0.10 17.40 3.58
C TRP A 94 -0.59 17.64 2.16
N LEU A 95 -1.01 18.87 1.85
CA LEU A 95 -1.54 19.24 0.53
C LEU A 95 -0.53 18.99 -0.59
N GLU A 96 0.71 19.43 -0.38
CA GLU A 96 1.78 19.23 -1.35
C GLU A 96 2.15 17.75 -1.52
N ALA A 97 2.14 16.96 -0.43
CA ALA A 97 2.37 15.52 -0.51
C ALA A 97 1.29 14.83 -1.35
N VAL A 98 0.01 15.20 -1.17
CA VAL A 98 -1.09 14.70 -2.01
C VAL A 98 -0.90 15.09 -3.46
N ARG A 99 -0.54 16.34 -3.75
CA ARG A 99 -0.32 16.80 -5.12
C ARG A 99 0.80 16.04 -5.83
N ARG A 100 1.87 15.69 -5.09
CA ARG A 100 3.12 15.13 -5.65
C ARG A 100 3.27 13.62 -5.56
N HIS A 101 2.28 12.87 -5.07
CA HIS A 101 2.45 11.44 -4.80
C HIS A 101 2.69 10.56 -6.04
N HIS A 102 2.54 11.10 -7.25
CA HIS A 102 2.92 10.45 -8.50
C HIS A 102 4.21 11.00 -9.13
N GLU A 103 4.82 12.05 -8.53
CA GLU A 103 6.06 12.60 -9.05
C GLU A 103 7.21 11.61 -8.87
N ARG A 104 7.96 11.40 -9.94
CA ARG A 104 9.08 10.45 -9.98
C ARG A 104 10.40 11.20 -9.85
N THR A 105 10.70 11.64 -8.64
CA THR A 105 11.96 12.34 -8.33
C THR A 105 12.93 11.36 -7.68
N PRO A 106 13.97 10.88 -8.41
CA PRO A 106 14.99 9.99 -7.85
C PRO A 106 15.85 10.71 -6.81
N GLY A 107 16.71 9.97 -6.14
CA GLY A 107 17.68 10.48 -5.19
C GLY A 107 17.30 10.30 -3.71
N PRO A 108 18.25 10.60 -2.81
CA PRO A 108 18.13 10.32 -1.38
C PRO A 108 16.96 11.07 -0.72
N LEU A 109 16.25 10.39 0.20
CA LEU A 109 15.16 11.01 0.96
C LEU A 109 15.61 12.25 1.74
N ALA A 110 16.80 12.21 2.33
CA ALA A 110 17.34 13.32 3.12
C ALA A 110 17.54 14.61 2.33
N GLN A 111 17.64 14.54 1.00
CA GLN A 111 17.79 15.70 0.12
C GLN A 111 16.46 16.28 -0.36
N LYS A 112 15.36 15.62 -0.05
CA LYS A 112 14.00 16.03 -0.43
C LYS A 112 13.38 16.92 0.64
N SER A 113 12.51 17.83 0.25
CA SER A 113 11.67 18.57 1.18
C SER A 113 10.78 17.61 1.98
N GLU A 114 10.21 18.09 3.08
CA GLU A 114 9.34 17.27 3.91
C GLU A 114 8.15 16.70 3.13
N ALA A 115 7.49 17.53 2.33
CA ALA A 115 6.38 17.11 1.49
C ALA A 115 6.78 16.06 0.44
N GLU A 116 7.95 16.22 -0.18
CA GLU A 116 8.48 15.24 -1.15
C GLU A 116 8.85 13.92 -0.51
N GLN A 117 9.34 13.92 0.73
CA GLN A 117 9.61 12.70 1.47
C GLN A 117 8.30 11.94 1.78
N LEU A 118 7.24 12.66 2.20
CA LEU A 118 5.92 12.08 2.40
C LEU A 118 5.37 11.52 1.08
N ALA A 119 5.39 12.32 0.02
CA ALA A 119 4.92 11.93 -1.30
C ALA A 119 5.64 10.67 -1.82
N ARG A 120 6.96 10.57 -1.62
CA ARG A 120 7.73 9.41 -2.05
C ARG A 120 7.36 8.14 -1.29
N LEU A 121 7.16 8.23 0.03
CA LEU A 121 6.70 7.09 0.82
C LEU A 121 5.28 6.66 0.41
N ILE A 122 4.38 7.61 0.20
CA ILE A 122 3.03 7.37 -0.29
C ILE A 122 3.07 6.65 -1.65
N GLN A 123 3.87 7.14 -2.59
CA GLN A 123 4.03 6.53 -3.92
C GLN A 123 4.47 5.06 -3.84
N ARG A 124 5.46 4.73 -2.99
CA ARG A 124 5.93 3.35 -2.84
C ARG A 124 4.86 2.45 -2.22
N ALA A 125 4.14 2.93 -1.24
CA ALA A 125 3.04 2.21 -0.60
C ALA A 125 1.83 2.06 -1.53
N ASP A 126 1.50 3.08 -2.34
CA ASP A 126 0.45 3.03 -3.36
C ASP A 126 0.76 1.98 -4.43
N VAL A 127 1.98 1.98 -4.97
CA VAL A 127 2.43 0.96 -5.94
C VAL A 127 2.31 -0.45 -5.36
N PHE A 128 2.69 -0.65 -4.10
CA PHE A 128 2.55 -1.92 -3.40
C PHE A 128 1.07 -2.32 -3.29
N GLY A 129 0.25 -1.45 -2.72
CA GLY A 129 -1.19 -1.68 -2.50
C GLY A 129 -1.94 -1.97 -3.79
N ALA A 130 -1.68 -1.17 -4.83
CA ALA A 130 -2.30 -1.36 -6.15
C ALA A 130 -1.94 -2.69 -6.80
N ARG A 131 -0.74 -3.23 -6.56
CA ARG A 131 -0.28 -4.50 -7.16
C ARG A 131 -0.85 -5.74 -6.47
N ILE A 132 -1.05 -5.69 -5.16
CA ILE A 132 -1.61 -6.82 -4.40
C ILE A 132 -3.14 -6.86 -4.42
N ALA A 133 -3.80 -5.78 -4.80
CA ALA A 133 -5.25 -5.72 -4.89
C ALA A 133 -5.75 -6.34 -6.20
N PRO A 134 -6.78 -7.21 -6.15
CA PRO A 134 -7.43 -7.72 -7.34
C PRO A 134 -8.20 -6.60 -8.03
N ARG A 135 -8.34 -6.72 -9.35
CA ARG A 135 -9.26 -5.94 -10.18
C ARG A 135 -9.90 -6.88 -11.18
N ALA A 136 -11.08 -6.55 -11.67
CA ALA A 136 -11.75 -7.36 -12.69
C ALA A 136 -10.87 -7.53 -13.95
N SER A 137 -10.08 -6.52 -14.30
CA SER A 137 -9.17 -6.50 -15.45
C SER A 137 -7.84 -7.22 -15.25
N ARG A 138 -7.47 -7.62 -14.01
CA ARG A 138 -6.17 -8.28 -13.74
C ARG A 138 -6.14 -9.06 -12.43
N GLN A 139 -5.36 -10.12 -12.41
CA GLN A 139 -5.05 -10.85 -11.18
C GLN A 139 -4.08 -10.05 -10.28
N PRO A 140 -4.20 -10.17 -8.96
CA PRO A 140 -3.23 -9.58 -8.04
C PRO A 140 -1.86 -10.23 -8.21
N LEU A 141 -0.81 -9.44 -8.03
CA LEU A 141 0.55 -9.99 -7.99
C LEU A 141 0.81 -10.67 -6.65
N PRO A 142 1.67 -11.69 -6.63
CA PRO A 142 2.23 -12.20 -5.38
C PRO A 142 2.87 -11.06 -4.57
N VAL A 143 2.73 -11.12 -3.23
CA VAL A 143 3.23 -10.07 -2.34
C VAL A 143 4.71 -9.79 -2.55
N THR A 144 5.52 -10.84 -2.77
CA THR A 144 6.95 -10.72 -3.04
C THR A 144 7.25 -9.92 -4.32
N ALA A 145 6.49 -10.14 -5.40
CA ALA A 145 6.63 -9.40 -6.65
C ALA A 145 6.17 -7.94 -6.50
N ALA A 146 5.11 -7.70 -5.72
CA ALA A 146 4.65 -6.35 -5.42
C ALA A 146 5.69 -5.57 -4.59
N MET A 147 6.32 -6.23 -3.60
CA MET A 147 7.40 -5.68 -2.78
C MET A 147 8.62 -5.31 -3.64
N GLN A 148 9.06 -6.22 -4.52
CA GLN A 148 10.18 -5.96 -5.43
C GLN A 148 9.92 -4.71 -6.29
N GLY A 149 8.70 -4.53 -6.79
CA GLY A 149 8.33 -3.37 -7.58
C GLY A 149 8.21 -2.06 -6.80
N SER A 150 8.12 -2.12 -5.47
CA SER A 150 8.15 -0.94 -4.60
C SER A 150 9.57 -0.64 -4.09
N TYR A 151 10.46 -1.63 -4.11
CA TYR A 151 11.83 -1.54 -3.61
C TYR A 151 12.75 -0.72 -4.53
N TYR A 152 12.54 -0.82 -5.85
CA TYR A 152 13.36 -0.11 -6.84
C TYR A 152 12.65 1.15 -7.35
N ASP A 153 13.44 2.17 -7.64
CA ASP A 153 12.98 3.38 -8.32
C ASP A 153 12.81 3.16 -9.84
N GLU A 154 12.48 4.21 -10.54
CA GLU A 154 12.24 4.24 -11.98
C GLU A 154 13.52 4.01 -12.80
N THR A 155 14.69 4.16 -12.17
CA THR A 155 16.02 3.92 -12.74
C THR A 155 16.60 2.57 -12.35
N ARG A 156 15.82 1.74 -11.67
CA ARG A 156 16.21 0.43 -11.11
C ARG A 156 17.28 0.53 -10.02
N GLN A 157 17.39 1.68 -9.36
CA GLN A 157 18.18 1.83 -8.16
C GLN A 157 17.31 1.56 -6.93
N VAL A 158 17.96 1.24 -5.80
CA VAL A 158 17.23 1.05 -4.54
C VAL A 158 16.63 2.38 -4.11
N ASP A 159 15.30 2.39 -3.95
CA ASP A 159 14.57 3.52 -3.41
C ASP A 159 14.55 3.47 -1.88
N GLU A 160 15.01 4.54 -1.21
CA GLU A 160 15.10 4.55 0.26
C GLU A 160 13.72 4.40 0.93
N ALA A 161 12.67 5.05 0.41
CA ALA A 161 11.31 4.90 0.93
C ALA A 161 10.77 3.49 0.67
N GLY A 162 11.03 2.95 -0.52
CA GLY A 162 10.68 1.58 -0.89
C GLY A 162 11.40 0.54 -0.05
N ALA A 163 12.71 0.73 0.18
CA ALA A 163 13.50 -0.15 1.06
C ALA A 163 12.99 -0.10 2.50
N ALA A 164 12.65 1.09 3.01
CA ALA A 164 12.06 1.24 4.33
C ALA A 164 10.70 0.53 4.43
N LEU A 165 9.85 0.67 3.41
CA LEU A 165 8.56 -0.02 3.33
C LEU A 165 8.74 -1.55 3.37
N VAL A 166 9.62 -2.10 2.53
CA VAL A 166 9.90 -3.54 2.47
C VAL A 166 10.48 -4.04 3.79
N LYS A 167 11.41 -3.29 4.40
CA LYS A 167 11.96 -3.61 5.72
C LYS A 167 10.88 -3.63 6.80
N THR A 168 9.94 -2.70 6.76
CA THR A 168 8.85 -2.58 7.73
C THR A 168 7.82 -3.68 7.57
N LEU A 169 7.30 -3.90 6.36
CA LEU A 169 6.24 -4.87 6.12
C LEU A 169 6.77 -6.31 6.11
N GLY A 170 8.04 -6.51 5.74
CA GLY A 170 8.65 -7.83 5.55
C GLY A 170 8.13 -8.51 4.28
N ILE A 171 8.78 -9.60 3.90
CA ILE A 171 8.45 -10.37 2.69
C ILE A 171 7.04 -10.99 2.80
N TYR A 172 6.63 -11.33 4.02
CA TYR A 172 5.32 -11.88 4.33
C TYR A 172 4.61 -10.98 5.36
N PRO A 173 3.98 -9.87 4.92
CA PRO A 173 3.23 -9.01 5.84
C PRO A 173 2.01 -9.71 6.42
N PRO A 174 1.50 -9.27 7.59
CA PRO A 174 0.25 -9.77 8.15
C PRO A 174 -0.90 -9.74 7.14
N GLY A 175 -1.68 -10.82 7.09
CA GLY A 175 -2.73 -11.04 6.10
C GLY A 175 -2.25 -11.75 4.82
N THR A 176 -0.95 -12.08 4.68
CA THR A 176 -0.48 -12.89 3.56
C THR A 176 -0.87 -14.34 3.74
N LEU A 177 -1.47 -14.94 2.70
CA LEU A 177 -1.68 -16.38 2.63
C LEU A 177 -0.37 -17.07 2.27
N VAL A 178 -0.02 -18.09 3.02
CA VAL A 178 1.22 -18.85 2.86
C VAL A 178 0.98 -20.35 2.94
N ARG A 179 1.81 -21.10 2.22
CA ARG A 179 1.90 -22.55 2.39
C ARG A 179 3.12 -22.86 3.25
N LEU A 180 2.90 -23.62 4.31
CA LEU A 180 3.95 -24.04 5.25
C LEU A 180 4.71 -25.26 4.71
N ALA A 181 5.92 -25.47 5.22
CA ALA A 181 6.78 -26.61 4.82
C ALA A 181 6.11 -27.98 5.12
N ASN A 182 5.25 -28.05 6.13
CA ASN A 182 4.48 -29.25 6.46
C ASN A 182 3.28 -29.51 5.53
N GLY A 183 3.05 -28.62 4.53
CA GLY A 183 1.96 -28.71 3.56
C GLY A 183 0.65 -28.04 3.98
N GLU A 184 0.52 -27.55 5.22
CA GLU A 184 -0.63 -26.74 5.66
C GLU A 184 -0.64 -25.38 4.96
N SER A 185 -1.82 -24.76 4.84
CA SER A 185 -1.96 -23.38 4.39
C SER A 185 -2.56 -22.51 5.47
N GLY A 186 -2.08 -21.29 5.58
CA GLY A 186 -2.52 -20.38 6.63
C GLY A 186 -2.29 -18.92 6.28
N VAL A 187 -2.58 -18.06 7.24
CA VAL A 187 -2.42 -16.61 7.13
C VAL A 187 -1.36 -16.12 8.13
N VAL A 188 -0.48 -15.26 7.67
CA VAL A 188 0.46 -14.55 8.54
C VAL A 188 -0.32 -13.59 9.42
N VAL A 189 -0.19 -13.74 10.75
CA VAL A 189 -0.89 -12.87 11.71
C VAL A 189 0.05 -11.87 12.39
N ARG A 190 1.35 -12.18 12.44
CA ARG A 190 2.34 -11.30 13.05
C ARG A 190 3.73 -11.55 12.46
N ARG A 191 4.48 -10.46 12.29
CA ARG A 191 5.92 -10.57 12.01
C ARG A 191 6.65 -11.05 13.25
N ALA A 192 7.61 -11.95 13.06
CA ALA A 192 8.58 -12.38 14.05
C ALA A 192 9.88 -12.77 13.35
N GLN A 193 10.96 -12.85 14.11
CA GLN A 193 12.24 -13.38 13.63
C GLN A 193 12.55 -14.65 14.43
N PRO A 194 13.08 -15.68 13.79
CA PRO A 194 13.54 -15.73 12.38
C PRO A 194 12.42 -15.86 11.36
N ALA A 195 11.20 -16.22 11.76
CA ALA A 195 10.09 -16.49 10.84
C ALA A 195 8.76 -15.89 11.35
N PRO A 196 7.81 -15.57 10.44
CA PRO A 196 6.52 -15.01 10.83
C PRO A 196 5.66 -16.01 11.60
N VAL A 197 4.76 -15.47 12.43
CA VAL A 197 3.71 -16.26 13.09
C VAL A 197 2.55 -16.45 12.11
N VAL A 198 2.20 -17.71 11.86
CA VAL A 198 1.13 -18.10 10.94
C VAL A 198 0.00 -18.78 11.72
N VAL A 199 -1.23 -18.49 11.37
CA VAL A 199 -2.38 -19.28 11.78
C VAL A 199 -2.75 -20.20 10.62
N ALA A 200 -2.58 -21.50 10.81
CA ALA A 200 -2.98 -22.51 9.84
C ALA A 200 -4.51 -22.61 9.80
N LEU A 201 -5.05 -22.57 8.59
CA LEU A 201 -6.49 -22.59 8.30
C LEU A 201 -6.91 -23.82 7.50
N VAL A 202 -5.98 -24.43 6.78
CA VAL A 202 -6.23 -25.54 5.86
C VAL A 202 -5.17 -26.62 6.10
N THR A 203 -5.61 -27.86 6.17
CA THR A 203 -4.76 -29.05 6.34
C THR A 203 -3.91 -29.30 5.09
N LYS A 204 -2.92 -30.18 5.19
CA LYS A 204 -2.11 -30.61 4.05
C LYS A 204 -2.93 -31.32 2.96
N GLN A 205 -4.11 -31.85 3.29
CA GLN A 205 -5.04 -32.46 2.35
C GLN A 205 -5.95 -31.44 1.66
N GLY A 206 -5.89 -30.16 2.04
CA GLY A 206 -6.73 -29.11 1.46
C GLY A 206 -8.07 -28.89 2.17
N GLU A 207 -8.27 -29.52 3.33
CA GLU A 207 -9.50 -29.39 4.11
C GLU A 207 -9.43 -28.24 5.11
N PRO A 208 -10.52 -27.46 5.29
CA PRO A 208 -10.59 -26.44 6.32
C PRO A 208 -10.37 -27.01 7.72
N MET A 209 -9.58 -26.35 8.54
CA MET A 209 -9.40 -26.73 9.95
C MET A 209 -10.58 -26.27 10.78
N MET A 210 -11.16 -27.16 11.57
CA MET A 210 -12.22 -26.84 12.53
C MET A 210 -11.75 -25.82 13.57
N THR A 211 -10.48 -25.91 13.97
CA THR A 211 -9.85 -24.97 14.90
C THR A 211 -8.56 -24.45 14.26
N PRO A 212 -8.48 -23.16 13.92
CA PRO A 212 -7.26 -22.54 13.43
C PRO A 212 -6.11 -22.71 14.43
N THR A 213 -4.97 -23.16 13.97
CA THR A 213 -3.83 -23.48 14.85
C THR A 213 -2.65 -22.56 14.54
N ARG A 214 -2.11 -21.96 15.60
CA ARG A 214 -0.91 -21.13 15.49
C ARG A 214 0.32 -21.99 15.18
N ARG A 215 1.13 -21.53 14.25
CA ARG A 215 2.43 -22.08 13.88
C ARG A 215 3.46 -20.98 13.93
N ASP A 216 4.60 -21.23 14.53
CA ASP A 216 5.79 -20.43 14.29
C ASP A 216 6.43 -21.05 13.04
N ALA A 217 6.41 -20.30 11.93
CA ALA A 217 6.96 -20.78 10.67
C ALA A 217 8.49 -20.80 10.80
N ALA A 218 9.04 -21.99 11.07
CA ALA A 218 10.46 -22.26 11.04
C ALA A 218 10.90 -22.66 9.64
#